data_38ee90c2ecbc3eace178ece6f20dfac9
#
_entry.id   38ee90c2ecbc3eace178ece6f20dfac9
#
_cell.length_a   1.000
_cell.length_b   1.000
_cell.length_c   1.000
_cell.angle_alpha   90.00
_cell.angle_beta   90.00
_cell.angle_gamma   90.00
#
_symmetry.space_group_name_H-M   'P 1'
#
loop_
_entity.id
_entity.type
_entity.pdbx_description
1 polymer ?
#
loop_
_entity_poly.entity_id
_entity_poly.type
_entity_poly.pdbx_seq_one_letter_code
_entity_poly.pdbx_strand_id
1 'polypeptide(L)'
;DVFGWRPWDVTTLLLKDFTDYGNAAARGSPNNAMIIDIAPLSLTYETFSPGERFFTLANHELTHVALMDVWNARDAGWRRFLGGKPMPLQEHPESILWNYLATPRVNVPRWYLEGSAVFFETWMAGGFGRAQGGYDEMVFRSMVRDDARFYSPVGLESEGIAVDFQ
;
A
#
# COMPACT_ATOMS: atom_id res chain seq x y z
N ASP A 1 -18.80 3.32 -3.23
CA ASP A 1 -17.65 4.08 -3.73
C ASP A 1 -17.13 5.00 -2.63
N VAL A 2 -16.14 4.53 -1.87
CA VAL A 2 -15.64 5.23 -0.67
C VAL A 2 -14.75 6.41 -1.05
N PHE A 3 -13.98 6.28 -2.14
CA PHE A 3 -13.01 7.31 -2.56
C PHE A 3 -13.54 8.27 -3.64
N GLY A 4 -14.73 8.05 -4.20
CA GLY A 4 -15.14 8.71 -5.43
C GLY A 4 -14.17 8.44 -6.60
N TRP A 5 -13.33 7.42 -6.44
CA TRP A 5 -12.27 7.11 -7.38
C TRP A 5 -12.83 6.60 -8.71
N ARG A 6 -12.32 7.18 -9.76
CA ARG A 6 -12.52 6.70 -11.14
C ARG A 6 -11.13 6.38 -11.68
N PRO A 7 -10.84 5.10 -11.97
CA PRO A 7 -9.54 4.73 -12.51
C PRO A 7 -9.19 5.55 -13.74
N TRP A 8 -7.96 6.05 -13.79
CA TRP A 8 -7.44 6.69 -15.01
C TRP A 8 -7.24 5.66 -16.12
N ASP A 9 -6.70 4.51 -15.73
CA ASP A 9 -6.42 3.39 -16.62
C ASP A 9 -7.03 2.09 -16.10
N VAL A 10 -7.04 1.06 -16.95
CA VAL A 10 -7.34 -0.30 -16.50
C VAL A 10 -6.33 -0.74 -15.44
N THR A 11 -6.82 -1.31 -14.35
CA THR A 11 -5.96 -1.92 -13.33
C THR A 11 -5.62 -3.35 -13.76
N THR A 12 -4.33 -3.62 -13.96
CA THR A 12 -3.85 -4.95 -14.31
C THR A 12 -3.61 -5.76 -13.04
N LEU A 13 -4.16 -6.96 -12.98
CA LEU A 13 -3.83 -7.94 -11.94
C LEU A 13 -2.84 -8.96 -12.51
N LEU A 14 -1.65 -9.04 -11.93
CA LEU A 14 -0.63 -10.04 -12.23
C LEU A 14 -0.56 -11.04 -11.09
N LEU A 15 -0.86 -12.30 -11.39
CA LEU A 15 -0.64 -13.40 -10.47
C LEU A 15 0.72 -14.03 -10.76
N LYS A 16 1.54 -14.22 -9.73
CA LYS A 16 2.88 -14.80 -9.81
C LYS A 16 2.96 -16.07 -8.98
N ASP A 17 3.65 -17.06 -9.51
CA ASP A 17 3.90 -18.37 -8.87
C ASP A 17 5.38 -18.72 -8.94
N PHE A 18 6.24 -17.82 -8.46
CA PHE A 18 7.70 -17.96 -8.52
C PHE A 18 8.37 -17.85 -7.16
N THR A 19 7.59 -17.69 -6.09
CA THR A 19 8.10 -17.48 -4.75
C THR A 19 7.59 -18.55 -3.80
N ASP A 20 8.36 -18.83 -2.76
CA ASP A 20 7.99 -19.81 -1.73
C ASP A 20 7.05 -19.22 -0.67
N TYR A 21 6.81 -17.91 -0.70
CA TYR A 21 5.88 -17.24 0.20
C TYR A 21 5.03 -16.24 -0.57
N GLY A 22 3.80 -16.08 -0.09
CA GLY A 22 2.87 -15.14 -0.66
C GLY A 22 3.15 -13.71 -0.23
N ASN A 23 3.03 -12.81 -1.17
CA ASN A 23 3.11 -11.37 -0.96
C ASN A 23 2.23 -10.66 -1.98
N ALA A 24 2.03 -9.37 -1.81
CA ALA A 24 1.37 -8.55 -2.79
C ALA A 24 2.02 -7.17 -2.88
N ALA A 25 1.81 -6.50 -3.98
CA ALA A 25 2.28 -5.15 -4.21
C ALA A 25 1.37 -4.42 -5.20
N ALA A 26 1.26 -3.11 -5.03
CA ALA A 26 0.55 -2.23 -5.95
C ALA A 26 1.48 -1.20 -6.56
N ARG A 27 1.11 -0.71 -7.73
CA ARG A 27 1.73 0.46 -8.35
C ARG A 27 0.70 1.32 -9.07
N GLY A 28 0.89 2.64 -9.03
CA GLY A 28 0.05 3.60 -9.74
C GLY A 28 0.68 4.17 -11.02
N SER A 29 1.97 3.85 -11.30
CA SER A 29 2.72 4.39 -12.44
C SER A 29 3.61 3.29 -13.03
N PRO A 30 3.82 3.18 -14.38
CA PRO A 30 3.15 3.98 -15.40
C PRO A 30 1.69 3.62 -15.61
N ASN A 31 1.26 2.42 -15.18
CA ASN A 31 -0.12 1.94 -15.24
C ASN A 31 -0.53 1.40 -13.88
N ASN A 32 -1.82 1.43 -13.61
CA ASN A 32 -2.36 0.80 -12.41
C ASN A 32 -2.13 -0.70 -12.46
N ALA A 33 -1.49 -1.26 -11.45
CA ALA A 33 -1.27 -2.69 -11.36
C ALA A 33 -1.27 -3.19 -9.92
N MET A 34 -1.75 -4.41 -9.74
CA MET A 34 -1.59 -5.21 -8.54
C MET A 34 -0.83 -6.48 -8.91
N ILE A 35 0.13 -6.85 -8.09
CA ILE A 35 0.94 -8.05 -8.27
C ILE A 35 0.71 -8.90 -7.02
N ILE A 36 0.27 -10.14 -7.19
CA ILE A 36 -0.01 -11.05 -6.09
C ILE A 36 0.77 -12.33 -6.30
N ASP A 37 1.62 -12.67 -5.35
CA ASP A 37 2.28 -13.96 -5.26
C ASP A 37 1.32 -14.98 -4.65
N ILE A 38 1.00 -16.05 -5.41
CA ILE A 38 -0.04 -17.02 -5.04
C ILE A 38 0.41 -18.06 -4.02
N ALA A 39 1.70 -18.11 -3.71
CA ALA A 39 2.24 -18.97 -2.66
C ALA A 39 1.58 -18.69 -1.30
N PRO A 40 1.57 -19.64 -0.36
CA PRO A 40 1.06 -19.40 1.00
C PRO A 40 1.80 -18.25 1.68
N LEU A 41 1.10 -17.53 2.55
CA LEU A 41 1.72 -16.53 3.42
C LEU A 41 2.67 -17.19 4.39
N SER A 42 3.79 -16.53 4.68
CA SER A 42 4.69 -16.98 5.74
C SER A 42 4.08 -16.67 7.10
N LEU A 43 3.80 -17.70 7.87
CA LEU A 43 3.34 -17.57 9.26
C LEU A 43 4.36 -16.87 10.17
N THR A 44 5.59 -16.73 9.69
CA THR A 44 6.67 -16.08 10.46
C THR A 44 6.54 -14.56 10.44
N TYR A 45 5.98 -13.99 9.37
CA TYR A 45 5.93 -12.54 9.17
C TYR A 45 4.53 -11.96 9.15
N GLU A 46 3.51 -12.79 8.93
CA GLU A 46 2.16 -12.31 8.75
C GLU A 46 1.16 -13.16 9.49
N THR A 47 0.55 -12.58 10.50
CA THR A 47 -0.56 -13.17 11.25
C THR A 47 -1.88 -12.64 10.69
N PHE A 48 -2.29 -13.17 9.54
CA PHE A 48 -3.60 -12.87 9.02
C PHE A 48 -4.68 -13.64 9.76
N SER A 49 -5.80 -12.98 10.00
CA SER A 49 -7.01 -13.67 10.42
C SER A 49 -7.40 -14.72 9.38
N PRO A 50 -7.90 -15.90 9.80
CA PRO A 50 -8.40 -16.89 8.86
C PRO A 50 -9.54 -16.29 8.03
N GLY A 51 -9.36 -16.23 6.74
CA GLY A 51 -10.29 -15.62 5.79
C GLY A 51 -9.87 -15.90 4.36
N GLU A 52 -10.62 -15.32 3.43
CA GLU A 52 -10.30 -15.35 2.00
C GLU A 52 -9.08 -14.48 1.72
N ARG A 53 -7.91 -15.10 1.75
CA ARG A 53 -6.62 -14.45 1.58
C ARG A 53 -6.56 -13.54 0.34
N PHE A 54 -6.97 -14.05 -0.81
CA PHE A 54 -6.94 -13.27 -2.04
C PHE A 54 -7.86 -12.05 -1.98
N PHE A 55 -9.01 -12.19 -1.35
CA PHE A 55 -9.94 -11.09 -1.16
C PHE A 55 -9.34 -10.01 -0.27
N THR A 56 -8.70 -10.38 0.84
CA THR A 56 -8.04 -9.46 1.76
C THR A 56 -6.88 -8.73 1.07
N LEU A 57 -5.97 -9.49 0.43
CA LEU A 57 -4.85 -8.91 -0.31
C LEU A 57 -5.32 -8.01 -1.46
N ALA A 58 -6.32 -8.45 -2.23
CA ALA A 58 -6.85 -7.66 -3.34
C ALA A 58 -7.45 -6.34 -2.86
N ASN A 59 -8.17 -6.32 -1.73
CA ASN A 59 -8.69 -5.09 -1.14
C ASN A 59 -7.58 -4.17 -0.63
N HIS A 60 -6.54 -4.73 -0.01
CA HIS A 60 -5.37 -3.99 0.42
C HIS A 60 -4.69 -3.29 -0.76
N GLU A 61 -4.29 -4.07 -1.77
CA GLU A 61 -3.58 -3.54 -2.94
C GLU A 61 -4.45 -2.61 -3.79
N LEU A 62 -5.74 -2.92 -3.92
CA LEU A 62 -6.66 -2.04 -4.64
C LEU A 62 -6.81 -0.68 -3.93
N THR A 63 -6.72 -0.67 -2.61
CA THR A 63 -6.71 0.58 -1.84
C THR A 63 -5.47 1.41 -2.18
N HIS A 64 -4.29 0.79 -2.26
CA HIS A 64 -3.08 1.48 -2.71
C HIS A 64 -3.23 2.05 -4.11
N VAL A 65 -3.71 1.23 -5.07
CA VAL A 65 -3.96 1.70 -6.44
C VAL A 65 -4.90 2.90 -6.44
N ALA A 66 -6.02 2.80 -5.71
CA ALA A 66 -7.00 3.87 -5.65
C ALA A 66 -6.40 5.17 -5.08
N LEU A 67 -5.66 5.09 -3.97
CA LEU A 67 -5.03 6.24 -3.33
C LEU A 67 -3.98 6.91 -4.23
N MET A 68 -3.17 6.11 -4.94
CA MET A 68 -2.15 6.62 -5.84
C MET A 68 -2.73 7.20 -7.13
N ASP A 69 -3.84 6.63 -7.62
CA ASP A 69 -4.41 7.00 -8.91
C ASP A 69 -5.49 8.09 -8.84
N VAL A 70 -6.01 8.44 -7.67
CA VAL A 70 -6.94 9.57 -7.53
C VAL A 70 -6.38 10.81 -8.23
N TRP A 71 -7.21 11.47 -9.02
CA TRP A 71 -6.81 12.62 -9.83
C TRP A 71 -7.84 13.74 -9.79
N ASN A 72 -7.38 14.95 -10.02
CA ASN A 72 -8.19 16.13 -10.24
C ASN A 72 -7.97 16.70 -11.65
N ALA A 73 -8.62 17.82 -11.97
CA ALA A 73 -8.52 18.42 -13.31
C ALA A 73 -7.08 18.82 -13.71
N ARG A 74 -6.25 19.25 -12.72
CA ARG A 74 -4.83 19.57 -12.96
C ARG A 74 -4.03 18.32 -13.27
N ASP A 75 -4.20 17.26 -12.48
CA ASP A 75 -3.51 16.00 -12.68
C ASP A 75 -3.88 15.39 -14.04
N ALA A 76 -5.16 15.45 -14.40
CA ALA A 76 -5.64 15.03 -15.71
C ALA A 76 -5.02 15.82 -16.86
N GLY A 77 -4.82 17.13 -16.68
CA GLY A 77 -4.13 17.97 -17.65
C GLY A 77 -2.70 17.51 -17.89
N TRP A 78 -1.94 17.28 -16.81
CA TRP A 78 -0.58 16.76 -16.89
C TRP A 78 -0.51 15.35 -17.50
N ARG A 79 -1.39 14.44 -17.11
CA ARG A 79 -1.46 13.09 -17.68
C ARG A 79 -1.72 13.12 -19.18
N ARG A 80 -2.60 14.00 -19.67
CA ARG A 80 -2.84 14.18 -21.12
C ARG A 80 -1.62 14.75 -21.82
N PHE A 81 -0.98 15.78 -21.25
CA PHE A 81 0.20 16.43 -21.83
C PHE A 81 1.39 15.49 -21.92
N LEU A 82 1.62 14.65 -20.88
CA LEU A 82 2.74 13.72 -20.79
C LEU A 82 2.45 12.34 -21.41
N GLY A 83 1.27 12.15 -21.99
CA GLY A 83 0.87 10.89 -22.59
C GLY A 83 0.53 9.77 -21.59
N GLY A 84 0.27 10.11 -20.32
CA GLY A 84 -0.05 9.17 -19.26
C GLY A 84 0.59 9.51 -17.92
N LYS A 85 0.98 8.48 -17.19
CA LYS A 85 1.66 8.57 -15.89
C LYS A 85 3.13 8.15 -16.04
N PRO A 86 4.06 9.07 -16.36
CA PRO A 86 5.46 8.72 -16.58
C PRO A 86 6.08 8.10 -15.33
N MET A 87 6.88 7.06 -15.53
CA MET A 87 7.65 6.43 -14.45
C MET A 87 8.98 7.17 -14.26
N PRO A 88 9.46 7.37 -13.04
CA PRO A 88 10.80 7.87 -12.79
C PRO A 88 11.86 6.93 -13.41
N LEU A 89 12.78 7.50 -14.17
CA LEU A 89 13.87 6.78 -14.81
C LEU A 89 15.20 7.32 -14.31
N GLN A 90 16.14 6.43 -14.02
CA GLN A 90 17.44 6.79 -13.49
C GLN A 90 18.27 7.59 -14.50
N GLU A 91 18.15 7.25 -15.79
CA GLU A 91 18.84 7.93 -16.88
C GLU A 91 18.20 9.29 -17.23
N HIS A 92 17.01 9.55 -16.72
CA HIS A 92 16.21 10.76 -16.98
C HIS A 92 15.68 11.34 -15.66
N PRO A 93 16.51 12.03 -14.87
CA PRO A 93 16.12 12.53 -13.55
C PRO A 93 14.96 13.54 -13.62
N GLU A 94 14.78 14.24 -14.74
CA GLU A 94 13.63 15.10 -14.98
C GLU A 94 12.28 14.33 -14.93
N SER A 95 12.30 13.04 -15.18
CA SER A 95 11.12 12.18 -15.12
C SER A 95 10.52 12.10 -13.70
N ILE A 96 11.30 12.38 -12.65
CA ILE A 96 10.82 12.51 -11.28
C ILE A 96 9.82 13.65 -11.18
N LEU A 97 10.13 14.80 -11.79
CA LEU A 97 9.22 15.94 -11.84
C LEU A 97 7.96 15.61 -12.65
N TRP A 98 8.11 14.97 -13.78
CA TRP A 98 6.95 14.56 -14.60
C TRP A 98 6.05 13.57 -13.87
N ASN A 99 6.63 12.59 -13.17
CA ASN A 99 5.88 11.68 -12.32
C ASN A 99 5.14 12.45 -11.23
N TYR A 100 5.81 13.36 -10.52
CA TYR A 100 5.19 14.16 -9.48
C TYR A 100 4.03 15.03 -10.00
N LEU A 101 4.15 15.61 -11.20
CA LEU A 101 3.10 16.40 -11.81
C LEU A 101 1.89 15.57 -12.23
N ALA A 102 2.12 14.35 -12.74
CA ALA A 102 1.07 13.46 -13.24
C ALA A 102 0.44 12.61 -12.12
N THR A 103 1.24 12.23 -11.10
CA THR A 103 0.83 11.31 -10.03
C THR A 103 1.36 11.80 -8.66
N PRO A 104 0.96 12.98 -8.19
CA PRO A 104 1.50 13.56 -6.96
C PRO A 104 1.27 12.69 -5.72
N ARG A 105 0.25 11.82 -5.76
CA ARG A 105 -0.16 10.99 -4.62
C ARG A 105 0.63 9.70 -4.45
N VAL A 106 1.54 9.36 -5.37
CA VAL A 106 2.50 8.25 -5.14
C VAL A 106 3.58 8.63 -4.11
N ASN A 107 3.73 9.91 -3.81
CA ASN A 107 4.72 10.44 -2.88
C ASN A 107 4.14 10.76 -1.48
N VAL A 108 3.00 10.17 -1.12
CA VAL A 108 2.46 10.31 0.23
C VAL A 108 3.24 9.42 1.21
N PRO A 109 3.24 9.78 2.52
CA PRO A 109 3.90 8.99 3.54
C PRO A 109 3.46 7.52 3.55
N ARG A 110 4.39 6.61 3.72
CA ARG A 110 4.11 5.17 3.73
C ARG A 110 3.10 4.77 4.80
N TRP A 111 3.23 5.31 6.01
CA TRP A 111 2.28 5.03 7.09
C TRP A 111 0.83 5.37 6.70
N TYR A 112 0.64 6.41 5.86
CA TYR A 112 -0.68 6.77 5.37
C TYR A 112 -1.21 5.76 4.34
N LEU A 113 -0.35 5.33 3.41
CA LEU A 113 -0.72 4.30 2.42
C LEU A 113 -1.06 2.98 3.10
N GLU A 114 -0.15 2.47 3.93
CA GLU A 114 -0.32 1.20 4.64
C GLU A 114 -1.47 1.24 5.66
N GLY A 115 -1.53 2.29 6.45
CA GLY A 115 -2.60 2.44 7.44
C GLY A 115 -3.99 2.54 6.81
N SER A 116 -4.10 3.23 5.67
CA SER A 116 -5.35 3.27 4.90
C SER A 116 -5.71 1.88 4.35
N ALA A 117 -4.75 1.18 3.76
CA ALA A 117 -4.98 -0.15 3.22
C ALA A 117 -5.40 -1.15 4.31
N VAL A 118 -4.72 -1.16 5.45
CA VAL A 118 -5.09 -1.97 6.62
C VAL A 118 -6.48 -1.60 7.16
N PHE A 119 -6.83 -0.31 7.17
CA PHE A 119 -8.17 0.13 7.55
C PHE A 119 -9.22 -0.45 6.60
N PHE A 120 -9.04 -0.32 5.30
CA PHE A 120 -10.02 -0.78 4.33
C PHE A 120 -10.11 -2.31 4.27
N GLU A 121 -8.99 -3.03 4.30
CA GLU A 121 -9.02 -4.49 4.36
C GLU A 121 -9.77 -5.01 5.59
N THR A 122 -9.71 -4.26 6.70
CA THR A 122 -10.33 -4.67 7.97
C THR A 122 -11.82 -4.34 8.00
N TRP A 123 -12.18 -3.07 7.82
CA TRP A 123 -13.55 -2.61 8.08
C TRP A 123 -14.44 -2.59 6.85
N MET A 124 -13.87 -2.58 5.65
CA MET A 124 -14.65 -2.55 4.41
C MET A 124 -14.70 -3.89 3.68
N ALA A 125 -13.80 -4.81 4.02
CA ALA A 125 -13.70 -6.15 3.42
C ALA A 125 -14.29 -7.27 4.32
N GLY A 126 -15.25 -6.95 5.15
CA GLY A 126 -15.98 -7.94 5.95
C GLY A 126 -15.54 -8.07 7.41
N GLY A 127 -14.66 -7.19 7.89
CA GLY A 127 -14.32 -7.10 9.32
C GLY A 127 -13.31 -8.14 9.81
N PHE A 128 -12.47 -8.68 8.95
CA PHE A 128 -11.47 -9.72 9.29
C PHE A 128 -10.04 -9.34 8.92
N GLY A 129 -9.72 -8.05 8.87
CA GLY A 129 -8.38 -7.58 8.52
C GLY A 129 -7.40 -7.54 9.68
N ARG A 130 -6.15 -7.18 9.37
CA ARG A 130 -5.02 -7.17 10.32
C ARG A 130 -5.22 -6.27 11.53
N ALA A 131 -5.93 -5.14 11.39
CA ALA A 131 -6.16 -4.24 12.52
C ALA A 131 -6.96 -4.86 13.68
N GLN A 132 -7.60 -6.01 13.46
CA GLN A 132 -8.28 -6.81 14.50
C GLN A 132 -7.48 -8.06 14.87
N GLY A 133 -6.25 -8.19 14.39
CA GLY A 133 -5.39 -9.32 14.66
C GLY A 133 -4.90 -9.34 16.12
N GLY A 134 -5.02 -10.48 16.78
CA GLY A 134 -4.58 -10.63 18.16
C GLY A 134 -3.06 -10.44 18.35
N TYR A 135 -2.27 -10.62 17.32
CA TYR A 135 -0.82 -10.40 17.37
C TYR A 135 -0.49 -8.92 17.56
N ASP A 136 -1.02 -8.04 16.73
CA ASP A 136 -0.77 -6.60 16.84
C ASP A 136 -1.32 -6.06 18.16
N GLU A 137 -2.50 -6.51 18.57
CA GLU A 137 -3.05 -6.18 19.89
C GLU A 137 -2.12 -6.61 21.02
N MET A 138 -1.57 -7.82 20.96
CA MET A 138 -0.60 -8.32 21.94
C MET A 138 0.66 -7.46 21.99
N VAL A 139 1.21 -7.07 20.85
CA VAL A 139 2.40 -6.21 20.75
C VAL A 139 2.13 -4.86 21.41
N PHE A 140 1.03 -4.19 21.05
CA PHE A 140 0.68 -2.89 21.65
C PHE A 140 0.35 -3.00 23.14
N ARG A 141 -0.34 -4.05 23.57
CA ARG A 141 -0.58 -4.30 25.00
C ARG A 141 0.72 -4.51 25.78
N SER A 142 1.68 -5.22 25.22
CA SER A 142 2.99 -5.40 25.82
C SER A 142 3.72 -4.06 25.99
N MET A 143 3.69 -3.23 24.95
CA MET A 143 4.28 -1.89 25.01
C MET A 143 3.68 -1.04 26.14
N VAL A 144 2.34 -1.04 26.28
CA VAL A 144 1.65 -0.32 27.37
C VAL A 144 2.01 -0.88 28.74
N ARG A 145 2.02 -2.21 28.86
CA ARG A 145 2.29 -2.90 30.14
C ARG A 145 3.71 -2.70 30.64
N ASP A 146 4.68 -2.71 29.74
CA ASP A 146 6.09 -2.62 30.07
C ASP A 146 6.58 -1.17 30.11
N ASP A 147 5.66 -0.19 30.12
CA ASP A 147 5.93 1.25 30.04
C ASP A 147 6.83 1.58 28.84
N ALA A 148 6.67 0.79 27.78
CA ALA A 148 7.47 0.90 26.60
C ALA A 148 7.02 2.08 25.74
N ARG A 149 7.92 2.57 24.92
CA ARG A 149 7.68 3.69 24.05
C ARG A 149 6.94 3.25 22.80
N PHE A 150 5.92 4.00 22.43
CA PHE A 150 5.31 3.86 21.12
C PHE A 150 6.20 4.49 20.05
N TYR A 151 6.20 3.87 18.89
CA TYR A 151 6.84 4.47 17.71
C TYR A 151 6.19 5.81 17.38
N SER A 152 7.02 6.81 17.08
CA SER A 152 6.49 8.04 16.51
C SER A 152 5.99 7.80 15.07
N PRO A 153 5.04 8.61 14.55
CA PRO A 153 4.64 8.51 13.13
C PRO A 153 5.82 8.61 12.15
N VAL A 154 6.84 9.39 12.49
CA VAL A 154 8.08 9.49 11.70
C VAL A 154 8.89 8.20 11.76
N GLY A 155 8.92 7.51 12.91
CA GLY A 155 9.58 6.21 13.05
C GLY A 155 8.92 5.11 12.24
N LEU A 156 7.63 5.23 11.95
CA LEU A 156 6.89 4.29 11.10
C LEU A 156 7.21 4.42 9.60
N GLU A 157 7.93 5.47 9.19
CA GLU A 157 8.43 5.62 7.82
C GLU A 157 9.69 4.79 7.55
N SER A 158 10.37 4.32 8.58
CA SER A 158 11.60 3.55 8.38
C SER A 158 11.30 2.07 8.22
N GLU A 159 11.83 1.48 7.17
CA GLU A 159 11.79 0.02 6.94
C GLU A 159 12.83 -0.75 7.76
N GLY A 160 13.52 -0.10 8.64
CA GLY A 160 14.72 -0.63 9.24
C GLY A 160 14.57 -1.06 10.68
N ILE A 161 15.43 -2.01 11.03
CA ILE A 161 15.81 -2.43 12.36
C ILE A 161 16.36 -1.27 13.23
N ALA A 162 16.56 -0.10 12.62
CA ALA A 162 17.08 1.11 13.26
C ALA A 162 15.97 2.08 13.69
N VAL A 163 14.87 1.58 14.20
CA VAL A 163 14.06 2.39 15.08
C VAL A 163 14.82 2.45 16.40
N ASP A 164 15.59 3.51 16.54
CA ASP A 164 16.30 3.79 17.79
C ASP A 164 15.26 3.90 18.90
N PHE A 165 15.25 2.93 19.78
CA PHE A 165 14.49 2.94 21.02
C PHE A 165 15.19 3.93 21.98
N GLN A 166 15.14 5.23 21.66
CA GLN A 166 15.54 6.27 22.59
C GLN A 166 14.41 6.65 23.53
#